data_3f95025d66f3f06fce91749f12b85597
#
_entry.id   3f95025d66f3f06fce91749f12b85597
#
_cell.length_a   1.000
_cell.length_b   1.000
_cell.length_c   1.000
_cell.angle_alpha   90.00
_cell.angle_beta   90.00
_cell.angle_gamma   90.00
#
_symmetry.space_group_name_H-M   'P 1'
#
loop_
_entity.id
_entity.type
_entity.pdbx_description
1 polymer ?
#
loop_
_entity_poly.entity_id
_entity_poly.type
_entity_poly.pdbx_seq_one_letter_code
_entity_poly.pdbx_strand_id
1 'polypeptide(L)'
;MRILHAANFDYAKTWADINGILSYRSSLFPIKLEEVHARLIRLGWFTVYGRDKFLRPVVIMKPMVLARSGIPLEPSEIIHMACYASFYVMNFMYKPGLIENNIMIFDLENASAF
;
A
#
# COMPACT_ATOMS: atom_id res chain seq x y z
N MET A 1 -5.64 -18.52 -4.99
CA MET A 1 -4.48 -19.04 -5.75
C MET A 1 -3.15 -18.47 -5.29
N ARG A 2 -2.93 -17.13 -5.18
CA ARG A 2 -1.61 -16.54 -4.83
C ARG A 2 -1.04 -17.03 -3.49
N ILE A 3 -1.86 -17.10 -2.44
CA ILE A 3 -1.43 -17.53 -1.10
C ILE A 3 -1.01 -18.99 -1.11
N LEU A 4 -1.77 -19.85 -1.81
CA LEU A 4 -1.44 -21.26 -1.96
C LEU A 4 -0.09 -21.48 -2.67
N HIS A 5 0.17 -20.70 -3.73
CA HIS A 5 1.47 -20.71 -4.41
C HIS A 5 2.61 -20.23 -3.49
N ALA A 6 2.39 -19.16 -2.74
CA ALA A 6 3.39 -18.65 -1.79
C ALA A 6 3.70 -19.64 -0.66
N ALA A 7 2.75 -20.49 -0.30
CA ALA A 7 2.91 -21.55 0.66
C ALA A 7 3.43 -22.87 0.05
N ASN A 8 3.86 -22.88 -1.21
CA ASN A 8 4.30 -24.08 -1.93
C ASN A 8 3.26 -25.22 -1.89
N PHE A 9 1.97 -24.90 -2.02
CA PHE A 9 0.85 -25.83 -1.97
C PHE A 9 0.67 -26.56 -0.62
N ASP A 10 1.28 -26.05 0.45
CA ASP A 10 0.98 -26.50 1.81
C ASP A 10 -0.37 -25.93 2.25
N TYR A 11 -1.37 -26.80 2.36
CA TYR A 11 -2.74 -26.41 2.70
C TYR A 11 -2.87 -25.91 4.14
N ALA A 12 -2.16 -26.53 5.10
CA ALA A 12 -2.21 -26.12 6.50
C ALA A 12 -1.63 -24.72 6.69
N LYS A 13 -0.45 -24.48 6.09
CA LYS A 13 0.19 -23.15 6.07
C LYS A 13 -0.68 -22.13 5.35
N THR A 14 -1.23 -22.49 4.18
CA THR A 14 -2.13 -21.60 3.42
C THR A 14 -3.33 -21.16 4.25
N TRP A 15 -3.93 -22.09 4.98
CA TRP A 15 -5.07 -21.79 5.85
C TRP A 15 -4.71 -20.88 7.02
N ALA A 16 -3.57 -21.12 7.64
CA ALA A 16 -3.04 -20.25 8.69
C ALA A 16 -2.78 -18.82 8.17
N ASP A 17 -2.14 -18.70 7.00
CA ASP A 17 -1.85 -17.42 6.36
C ASP A 17 -3.15 -16.66 6.00
N ILE A 18 -4.15 -17.35 5.46
CA ILE A 18 -5.47 -16.75 5.15
C ILE A 18 -6.13 -16.21 6.42
N ASN A 19 -6.16 -17.01 7.49
CA ASN A 19 -6.76 -16.58 8.76
C ASN A 19 -5.99 -15.40 9.37
N GLY A 20 -4.67 -15.39 9.29
CA GLY A 20 -3.84 -14.27 9.72
C GLY A 20 -4.17 -12.98 8.94
N ILE A 21 -4.29 -13.07 7.62
CA ILE A 21 -4.66 -11.95 6.76
C ILE A 21 -6.07 -11.43 7.11
N LEU A 22 -7.04 -12.31 7.28
CA LEU A 22 -8.42 -11.95 7.62
C LEU A 22 -8.50 -11.27 8.99
N SER A 23 -7.81 -11.82 9.99
CA SER A 23 -7.73 -11.24 11.33
C SER A 23 -7.09 -9.84 11.30
N TYR A 24 -5.97 -9.69 10.59
CA TYR A 24 -5.31 -8.39 10.41
C TYR A 24 -6.23 -7.39 9.69
N ARG A 25 -6.90 -7.80 8.63
CA ARG A 25 -7.85 -6.93 7.93
C ARG A 25 -8.99 -6.48 8.83
N SER A 26 -9.57 -7.38 9.62
CA SER A 26 -10.67 -7.02 10.53
C SER A 26 -10.24 -6.04 11.63
N SER A 27 -8.97 -6.07 12.04
CA SER A 27 -8.44 -5.09 12.99
C SER A 27 -8.14 -3.72 12.36
N LEU A 28 -7.85 -3.71 11.04
CA LEU A 28 -7.46 -2.49 10.33
C LEU A 28 -8.65 -1.72 9.74
N PHE A 29 -9.71 -2.42 9.34
CA PHE A 29 -10.84 -1.80 8.64
C PHE A 29 -12.02 -1.50 9.55
N PRO A 30 -12.74 -0.37 9.32
CA PRO A 30 -12.51 0.63 8.29
C PRO A 30 -11.28 1.49 8.57
N ILE A 31 -10.43 1.69 7.54
CA ILE A 31 -9.26 2.55 7.67
C ILE A 31 -9.71 4.00 7.83
N LYS A 32 -9.38 4.59 8.97
CA LYS A 32 -9.62 6.01 9.24
C LYS A 32 -8.31 6.78 9.08
N LEU A 33 -8.35 7.83 8.30
CA LEU A 33 -7.24 8.76 8.17
C LEU A 33 -7.45 9.94 9.13
N GLU A 34 -6.44 10.21 9.91
CA GLU A 34 -6.36 11.44 10.69
C GLU A 34 -5.88 12.60 9.83
N GLU A 35 -6.02 13.83 10.30
CA GLU A 35 -5.61 15.03 9.54
C GLU A 35 -4.11 15.02 9.20
N VAL A 36 -3.27 14.47 10.07
CA VAL A 36 -1.84 14.30 9.82
C VAL A 36 -1.57 13.44 8.58
N HIS A 37 -2.30 12.33 8.43
CA HIS A 37 -2.18 11.45 7.29
C HIS A 37 -2.66 12.12 6.01
N ALA A 38 -3.79 12.83 6.06
CA ALA A 38 -4.32 13.60 4.94
C ALA A 38 -3.34 14.70 4.51
N ARG A 39 -2.67 15.35 5.46
CA ARG A 39 -1.62 16.35 5.18
C ARG A 39 -0.44 15.73 4.44
N LEU A 40 0.05 14.57 4.86
CA LEU A 40 1.17 13.88 4.21
C LEU A 40 0.82 13.42 2.78
N ILE A 41 -0.41 12.97 2.57
CA ILE A 41 -0.90 12.64 1.21
C ILE A 41 -0.90 13.91 0.35
N ARG A 42 -1.40 15.03 0.86
CA ARG A 42 -1.37 16.33 0.14
C ARG A 42 0.04 16.81 -0.16
N LEU A 43 1.03 16.49 0.67
CA LEU A 43 2.45 16.77 0.41
C LEU A 43 3.07 15.86 -0.67
N GLY A 44 2.32 14.89 -1.16
CA GLY A 44 2.76 14.03 -2.26
C GLY A 44 3.52 12.78 -1.83
N TRP A 45 3.39 12.35 -0.56
CA TRP A 45 3.95 11.07 -0.13
C TRP A 45 3.48 9.91 -0.98
N PHE A 46 2.20 9.94 -1.36
CA PHE A 46 1.56 8.96 -2.22
C PHE A 46 0.79 9.67 -3.31
N THR A 47 1.02 9.29 -4.56
CA THR A 47 0.33 9.88 -5.71
C THR A 47 -0.03 8.80 -6.71
N VAL A 48 -1.26 8.81 -7.18
CA VAL A 48 -1.64 8.03 -8.35
C VAL A 48 -1.42 8.91 -9.58
N TYR A 49 -0.41 8.57 -10.36
CA TYR A 49 0.00 9.37 -11.52
C TYR A 49 -0.92 9.18 -12.74
N GLY A 50 -1.56 8.01 -12.84
CA GLY A 50 -2.39 7.67 -13.99
C GLY A 50 -2.31 6.17 -14.28
N ARG A 51 -2.27 5.82 -15.56
CA ARG A 51 -2.21 4.44 -16.02
C ARG A 51 -1.15 4.25 -17.10
N ASP A 52 -0.54 3.07 -17.13
CA ASP A 52 0.37 2.69 -18.21
C ASP A 52 -0.39 2.26 -19.48
N LYS A 53 0.36 1.86 -20.51
CA LYS A 53 -0.21 1.37 -21.79
C LYS A 53 -1.07 0.10 -21.66
N PHE A 54 -0.97 -0.62 -20.56
CA PHE A 54 -1.78 -1.79 -20.24
C PHE A 54 -2.90 -1.45 -19.24
N LEU A 55 -3.18 -0.17 -19.04
CA LEU A 55 -4.18 0.36 -18.12
C LEU A 55 -3.93 0.06 -16.64
N ARG A 56 -2.72 -0.40 -16.28
CA ARG A 56 -2.35 -0.63 -14.89
C ARG A 56 -2.13 0.72 -14.19
N PRO A 57 -2.67 0.91 -12.97
CA PRO A 57 -2.39 2.11 -12.19
C PRO A 57 -0.89 2.30 -11.98
N VAL A 58 -0.41 3.51 -12.12
CA VAL A 58 0.95 3.92 -11.78
C VAL A 58 0.91 4.71 -10.47
N VAL A 59 1.57 4.19 -9.47
CA VAL A 59 1.62 4.75 -8.13
C VAL A 59 3.04 5.22 -7.85
N ILE A 60 3.18 6.44 -7.41
CA ILE A 60 4.47 7.02 -7.02
C ILE A 60 4.45 7.21 -5.50
N MET A 61 5.43 6.66 -4.83
CA MET A 61 5.66 6.86 -3.40
C MET A 61 6.99 7.60 -3.20
N LYS A 62 6.95 8.63 -2.36
CA LYS A 62 8.11 9.47 -2.02
C LYS A 62 8.42 9.37 -0.52
N PRO A 63 9.14 8.34 -0.06
CA PRO A 63 9.42 8.14 1.36
C PRO A 63 10.09 9.35 2.02
N MET A 64 10.92 10.08 1.29
CA MET A 64 11.61 11.27 1.81
C MET A 64 10.66 12.44 2.18
N VAL A 65 9.42 12.42 1.68
CA VAL A 65 8.39 13.37 2.14
C VAL A 65 8.08 13.16 3.62
N LEU A 66 8.05 11.91 4.07
CA LEU A 66 7.84 11.59 5.50
C LEU A 66 8.99 12.12 6.35
N ALA A 67 10.22 11.83 5.95
CA ALA A 67 11.42 12.26 6.68
C ALA A 67 11.56 13.79 6.76
N ARG A 68 11.14 14.51 5.69
CA ARG A 68 11.25 15.97 5.61
C ARG A 68 10.05 16.72 6.17
N SER A 69 8.95 16.04 6.42
CA SER A 69 7.73 16.68 6.93
C SER A 69 7.91 17.30 8.31
N GLY A 70 8.90 16.84 9.09
CA GLY A 70 9.08 17.19 10.49
C GLY A 70 7.96 16.67 11.40
N ILE A 71 7.09 15.83 10.85
CA ILE A 71 5.97 15.22 11.60
C ILE A 71 6.49 13.94 12.23
N PRO A 72 6.47 13.80 13.56
CA PRO A 72 6.82 12.54 14.20
C PRO A 72 5.74 11.50 13.83
N LEU A 73 6.16 10.40 13.26
CA LEU A 73 5.28 9.29 12.88
C LEU A 73 5.81 8.01 13.50
N GLU A 74 4.92 7.28 14.12
CA GLU A 74 5.19 5.93 14.57
C GLU A 74 5.21 4.97 13.37
N PRO A 75 6.04 3.90 13.40
CA PRO A 75 6.06 2.91 12.32
C PRO A 75 4.69 2.33 11.99
N SER A 76 3.81 2.17 12.98
CA SER A 76 2.44 1.71 12.81
C SER A 76 1.60 2.66 11.96
N GLU A 77 1.81 3.96 12.06
CA GLU A 77 1.10 4.98 11.27
C GLU A 77 1.53 4.94 9.81
N ILE A 78 2.82 4.72 9.56
CA ILE A 78 3.35 4.56 8.20
C ILE A 78 2.73 3.32 7.53
N ILE A 79 2.65 2.20 8.27
CA ILE A 79 1.98 0.98 7.80
C ILE A 79 0.50 1.25 7.51
N HIS A 80 -0.17 1.97 8.41
CA HIS A 80 -1.57 2.33 8.24
C HIS A 80 -1.81 3.16 6.97
N MET A 81 -0.97 4.14 6.71
CA MET A 81 -1.01 4.94 5.48
C MET A 81 -0.73 4.09 4.23
N ALA A 82 0.24 3.18 4.27
CA ALA A 82 0.54 2.29 3.17
C ALA A 82 -0.63 1.33 2.88
N CYS A 83 -1.28 0.83 3.91
CA CYS A 83 -2.50 0.02 3.79
C CYS A 83 -3.65 0.81 3.17
N TYR A 84 -3.84 2.08 3.58
CA TYR A 84 -4.83 2.96 2.97
C TYR A 84 -4.55 3.18 1.47
N ALA A 85 -3.31 3.49 1.10
CA ALA A 85 -2.92 3.69 -0.27
C ALA A 85 -3.18 2.44 -1.12
N SER A 86 -2.80 1.27 -0.60
CA SER A 86 -3.05 -0.02 -1.25
C SER A 86 -4.55 -0.30 -1.41
N PHE A 87 -5.33 -0.07 -0.36
CA PHE A 87 -6.78 -0.21 -0.37
C PHE A 87 -7.43 0.70 -1.41
N TYR A 88 -7.00 1.95 -1.48
CA TYR A 88 -7.50 2.90 -2.47
C TYR A 88 -7.28 2.40 -3.90
N VAL A 89 -6.05 1.98 -4.22
CA VAL A 89 -5.72 1.45 -5.56
C VAL A 89 -6.54 0.20 -5.88
N MET A 90 -6.65 -0.72 -4.94
CA MET A 90 -7.38 -1.98 -5.15
C MET A 90 -8.88 -1.78 -5.38
N ASN A 91 -9.51 -0.85 -4.67
CA ASN A 91 -10.96 -0.68 -4.74
C ASN A 91 -11.41 0.28 -5.84
N PHE A 92 -10.60 1.29 -6.17
CA PHE A 92 -11.00 2.33 -7.11
C PHE A 92 -10.30 2.26 -8.46
N MET A 93 -9.20 1.52 -8.54
CA MET A 93 -8.37 1.50 -9.75
C MET A 93 -8.21 0.13 -10.38
N TYR A 94 -8.39 -0.93 -9.64
CA TYR A 94 -8.40 -2.28 -10.20
C TYR A 94 -9.73 -2.57 -10.89
N LYS A 95 -9.65 -3.47 -11.87
CA LYS A 95 -10.81 -4.01 -12.59
C LYS A 95 -10.74 -5.52 -12.49
N PRO A 96 -11.55 -6.16 -11.66
CA PRO A 96 -11.50 -7.61 -11.47
C PRO A 96 -11.53 -8.35 -12.81
N GLY A 97 -10.65 -9.34 -12.94
CA GLY A 97 -10.51 -10.14 -14.18
C GLY A 97 -9.78 -9.46 -15.33
N LEU A 98 -9.47 -8.15 -15.23
CA LEU A 98 -8.77 -7.39 -16.27
C LEU A 98 -7.50 -6.71 -15.76
N ILE A 99 -7.60 -5.93 -14.68
CA ILE A 99 -6.50 -5.15 -14.12
C ILE A 99 -6.45 -5.42 -12.62
N GLU A 100 -5.52 -6.28 -12.22
CA GLU A 100 -5.37 -6.73 -10.83
C GLU A 100 -3.96 -6.50 -10.28
N ASN A 101 -3.20 -5.64 -10.94
CA ASN A 101 -1.87 -5.23 -10.52
C ASN A 101 -1.62 -3.75 -10.83
N ASN A 102 -0.61 -3.18 -10.20
CA ASN A 102 -0.17 -1.81 -10.40
C ASN A 102 1.33 -1.75 -10.58
N ILE A 103 1.81 -0.64 -11.11
CA ILE A 103 3.21 -0.27 -11.10
C ILE A 103 3.44 0.64 -9.91
N MET A 104 4.41 0.29 -9.07
CA MET A 104 4.82 1.13 -7.94
C MET A 104 6.22 1.65 -8.19
N ILE A 105 6.37 2.97 -8.11
CA ILE A 105 7.62 3.67 -8.26
C ILE A 105 7.96 4.28 -6.90
N PHE A 106 9.13 3.94 -6.37
CA PHE A 106 9.69 4.59 -5.19
C PHE A 106 10.67 5.65 -5.63
N ASP A 107 10.29 6.90 -5.42
CA ASP A 107 11.19 8.04 -5.64
C ASP A 107 12.05 8.21 -4.39
N LEU A 108 13.31 7.85 -4.52
CA LEU A 108 14.31 7.93 -3.46
C LEU A 108 15.19 9.18 -3.58
N GLU A 109 14.74 10.20 -4.30
CA GLU A 109 15.46 11.45 -4.43
C GLU A 109 15.87 12.01 -3.07
N ASN A 110 17.16 12.28 -2.92
CA ASN A 110 17.78 12.75 -1.66
C ASN A 110 17.70 11.75 -0.49
N ALA A 111 17.40 10.48 -0.72
CA ALA A 111 17.69 9.46 0.26
C ALA A 111 19.21 9.31 0.34
N SER A 112 19.81 9.61 1.49
CA SER A 112 21.21 9.23 1.73
C SER A 112 21.27 7.70 1.73
N ALA A 113 22.24 7.14 1.02
CA ALA A 113 22.54 5.72 1.18
C ALA A 113 22.88 5.47 2.67
N PHE A 114 22.17 4.53 3.28
CA PHE A 114 22.46 4.08 4.64
C PHE A 114 23.80 3.38 4.70
#